data_7bf922c0c2f209ac79dba0ed8dad3a6a
#
_entry.id   7bf922c0c2f209ac79dba0ed8dad3a6a
#
_cell.length_a   1.000
_cell.length_b   1.000
_cell.length_c   1.000
_cell.angle_alpha   90.00
_cell.angle_beta   90.00
_cell.angle_gamma   90.00
#
_symmetry.space_group_name_H-M   'P 1'
#
loop_
_entity.id
_entity.type
_entity.pdbx_description
1 polymer ?
#
loop_
_entity_poly.entity_id
_entity_poly.type
_entity_poly.pdbx_seq_one_letter_code
_entity_poly.pdbx_strand_id
1 'polypeptide(L)'
;MAKLRHHTIKFQEVILLMAIIGIFFGSDTGNTENIAKNIQKQLGKDVADVHDIAKSSKEDLEGYDILLLGIPTWYYGEAQCDWDDFFPTLEEVDFNGKLVALFGCGDQEDYAEYFCDALGTIRDIIEPNGAVIVGHWPTAGYHFEASKGLADDDHFVGLAIDEDRQPELTAERVEKWVKQIREELHLDDILNA
;
A
#
# COMPACT_ATOMS: atom_id res chain seq x y z
N MET A 1 -4.30 46.09 2.72
CA MET A 1 -4.93 44.87 3.26
C MET A 1 -5.50 43.89 2.22
N ALA A 2 -5.53 44.19 0.93
CA ALA A 2 -6.08 43.32 -0.12
C ALA A 2 -5.11 42.25 -0.69
N LYS A 3 -3.80 42.41 -0.54
CA LYS A 3 -2.78 41.47 -1.08
C LYS A 3 -2.58 40.18 -0.28
N LEU A 4 -2.89 40.17 1.02
CA LEU A 4 -2.74 38.96 1.87
C LEU A 4 -3.87 37.92 1.62
N ARG A 5 -5.09 38.38 1.28
CA ARG A 5 -6.22 37.44 1.03
C ARG A 5 -6.05 36.60 -0.26
N HIS A 6 -5.39 37.16 -1.28
CA HIS A 6 -5.17 36.45 -2.54
C HIS A 6 -4.11 35.34 -2.46
N HIS A 7 -3.12 35.48 -1.56
CA HIS A 7 -2.11 34.45 -1.36
C HIS A 7 -2.65 33.26 -0.55
N THR A 8 -3.48 33.54 0.45
CA THR A 8 -4.07 32.49 1.31
C THR A 8 -5.06 31.61 0.53
N ILE A 9 -5.85 32.22 -0.38
CA ILE A 9 -6.80 31.46 -1.23
C ILE A 9 -6.06 30.56 -2.22
N LYS A 10 -4.97 31.03 -2.84
CA LYS A 10 -4.16 30.19 -3.74
C LYS A 10 -3.47 29.02 -3.03
N PHE A 11 -3.07 29.20 -1.78
CA PHE A 11 -2.44 28.12 -1.00
C PHE A 11 -3.45 27.04 -0.58
N GLN A 12 -4.67 27.42 -0.20
CA GLN A 12 -5.75 26.48 0.09
C GLN A 12 -6.27 25.75 -1.17
N GLU A 13 -6.35 26.45 -2.32
CA GLU A 13 -6.71 25.81 -3.58
C GLU A 13 -5.64 24.85 -4.11
N VAL A 14 -4.36 25.07 -3.83
CA VAL A 14 -3.25 24.18 -4.20
C VAL A 14 -3.22 22.93 -3.28
N ILE A 15 -3.51 23.07 -2.00
CA ILE A 15 -3.63 21.94 -1.06
C ILE A 15 -4.86 21.07 -1.42
N LEU A 16 -5.92 21.63 -1.97
CA LEU A 16 -7.13 20.90 -2.41
C LEU A 16 -6.94 20.10 -3.71
N LEU A 17 -5.80 20.23 -4.38
CA LEU A 17 -5.49 19.59 -5.68
C LEU A 17 -4.44 18.47 -5.60
N MET A 18 -3.89 18.20 -4.43
CA MET A 18 -2.94 17.09 -4.24
C MET A 18 -3.66 15.94 -3.53
N ALA A 19 -3.57 14.75 -4.11
CA ALA A 19 -4.04 13.54 -3.44
C ALA A 19 -3.32 13.37 -2.09
N ILE A 20 -4.06 12.88 -1.11
CA ILE A 20 -3.56 12.71 0.27
C ILE A 20 -2.78 11.39 0.39
N ILE A 21 -3.13 10.42 -0.46
CA ILE A 21 -2.61 9.05 -0.42
C ILE A 21 -1.82 8.76 -1.70
N GLY A 22 -0.58 8.30 -1.55
CA GLY A 22 0.21 7.72 -2.64
C GLY A 22 0.09 6.20 -2.65
N ILE A 23 -0.39 5.61 -3.74
CA ILE A 23 -0.44 4.16 -3.95
C ILE A 23 0.70 3.81 -4.90
N PHE A 24 1.70 3.07 -4.42
CA PHE A 24 2.86 2.64 -5.22
C PHE A 24 2.82 1.13 -5.41
N PHE A 25 2.95 0.66 -6.64
CA PHE A 25 2.88 -0.77 -6.95
C PHE A 25 3.99 -1.22 -7.90
N GLY A 26 4.43 -2.47 -7.76
CA GLY A 26 5.15 -3.23 -8.78
C GLY A 26 4.27 -4.36 -9.30
N SER A 27 4.34 -4.68 -10.60
CA SER A 27 3.50 -5.72 -11.17
C SER A 27 4.02 -6.23 -12.53
N ASP A 28 4.23 -7.54 -12.66
CA ASP A 28 4.63 -8.16 -13.93
C ASP A 28 3.42 -8.64 -14.76
N THR A 29 2.41 -9.23 -14.08
CA THR A 29 1.22 -9.81 -14.72
C THR A 29 0.01 -8.87 -14.76
N GLY A 30 0.10 -7.73 -14.06
CA GLY A 30 -0.99 -6.76 -13.94
C GLY A 30 -1.92 -7.00 -12.75
N ASN A 31 -1.78 -8.07 -11.97
CA ASN A 31 -2.66 -8.34 -10.84
C ASN A 31 -2.55 -7.27 -9.77
N THR A 32 -1.33 -6.97 -9.30
CA THR A 32 -1.10 -5.93 -8.28
C THR A 32 -1.50 -4.54 -8.78
N GLU A 33 -1.26 -4.24 -10.07
CA GLU A 33 -1.72 -3.01 -10.71
C GLU A 33 -3.24 -2.87 -10.68
N ASN A 34 -3.97 -3.95 -11.02
CA ASN A 34 -5.44 -3.95 -10.99
C ASN A 34 -5.99 -3.75 -9.58
N ILE A 35 -5.35 -4.35 -8.57
CA ILE A 35 -5.70 -4.14 -7.17
C ILE A 35 -5.46 -2.69 -6.78
N ALA A 36 -4.30 -2.10 -7.10
CA ALA A 36 -3.99 -0.69 -6.83
C ALA A 36 -5.03 0.26 -7.44
N LYS A 37 -5.42 0.02 -8.70
CA LYS A 37 -6.47 0.80 -9.38
C LYS A 37 -7.86 0.62 -8.75
N ASN A 38 -8.18 -0.58 -8.27
CA ASN A 38 -9.43 -0.85 -7.56
C ASN A 38 -9.46 -0.13 -6.20
N ILE A 39 -8.37 -0.16 -5.46
CA ILE A 39 -8.20 0.61 -4.22
C ILE A 39 -8.41 2.11 -4.49
N GLN A 40 -7.72 2.68 -5.48
CA GLN A 40 -7.90 4.09 -5.89
C GLN A 40 -9.36 4.41 -6.23
N LYS A 41 -10.02 3.55 -7.00
CA LYS A 41 -11.42 3.73 -7.38
C LYS A 41 -12.35 3.84 -6.17
N GLN A 42 -12.08 3.05 -5.11
CA GLN A 42 -12.89 3.03 -3.90
C GLN A 42 -12.56 4.19 -2.95
N LEU A 43 -11.31 4.61 -2.89
CA LEU A 43 -10.87 5.79 -2.13
C LEU A 43 -11.34 7.10 -2.78
N GLY A 44 -11.34 7.15 -4.10
CA GLY A 44 -11.59 8.33 -4.92
C GLY A 44 -10.31 8.84 -5.59
N LYS A 45 -10.43 9.28 -6.85
CA LYS A 45 -9.28 9.79 -7.63
C LYS A 45 -8.74 11.13 -7.12
N ASP A 46 -9.57 11.87 -6.42
CA ASP A 46 -9.16 13.14 -5.80
C ASP A 46 -8.45 12.90 -4.43
N VAL A 47 -8.50 11.68 -3.91
CA VAL A 47 -7.96 11.29 -2.62
C VAL A 47 -6.65 10.52 -2.75
N ALA A 48 -6.51 9.69 -3.78
CA ALA A 48 -5.37 8.81 -3.96
C ALA A 48 -4.82 8.84 -5.38
N ASP A 49 -3.49 8.97 -5.51
CA ASP A 49 -2.75 8.80 -6.76
C ASP A 49 -2.14 7.41 -6.86
N VAL A 50 -2.04 6.87 -8.08
CA VAL A 50 -1.44 5.55 -8.35
C VAL A 50 -0.16 5.71 -9.15
N HIS A 51 0.92 5.12 -8.66
CA HIS A 51 2.27 5.20 -9.21
C HIS A 51 2.86 3.80 -9.43
N ASP A 52 3.50 3.62 -10.57
CA ASP A 52 4.33 2.46 -10.87
C ASP A 52 5.70 2.65 -10.21
N ILE A 53 6.11 1.71 -9.35
CA ILE A 53 7.37 1.81 -8.60
C ILE A 53 8.59 1.89 -9.51
N ALA A 54 8.54 1.23 -10.67
CA ALA A 54 9.62 1.29 -11.68
C ALA A 54 9.88 2.71 -12.23
N LYS A 55 8.94 3.64 -12.03
CA LYS A 55 9.01 5.02 -12.51
C LYS A 55 9.04 6.04 -11.38
N SER A 56 9.14 5.57 -10.15
CA SER A 56 9.06 6.41 -8.96
C SER A 56 10.45 6.71 -8.41
N SER A 57 10.56 7.80 -7.68
CA SER A 57 11.75 8.22 -6.95
C SER A 57 11.49 8.23 -5.44
N LYS A 58 12.55 8.42 -4.66
CA LYS A 58 12.47 8.66 -3.21
C LYS A 58 11.55 9.84 -2.90
N GLU A 59 11.70 10.94 -3.63
CA GLU A 59 10.96 12.18 -3.45
C GLU A 59 9.46 12.00 -3.72
N ASP A 60 9.10 11.07 -4.64
CA ASP A 60 7.70 10.75 -4.91
C ASP A 60 7.05 10.10 -3.70
N LEU A 61 7.75 9.17 -3.02
CA LEU A 61 7.23 8.54 -1.80
C LEU A 61 7.20 9.55 -0.63
N GLU A 62 8.25 10.35 -0.47
CA GLU A 62 8.35 11.36 0.59
C GLU A 62 7.28 12.45 0.47
N GLY A 63 6.73 12.66 -0.72
CA GLY A 63 5.68 13.64 -0.98
C GLY A 63 4.31 13.32 -0.33
N TYR A 64 4.11 12.10 0.18
CA TYR A 64 2.85 11.67 0.80
C TYR A 64 3.05 11.35 2.28
N ASP A 65 2.09 11.74 3.11
CA ASP A 65 2.05 11.36 4.53
C ASP A 65 1.40 9.98 4.72
N ILE A 66 0.57 9.55 3.76
CA ILE A 66 -0.10 8.26 3.74
C ILE A 66 0.32 7.51 2.48
N LEU A 67 0.85 6.30 2.65
CA LEU A 67 1.34 5.46 1.56
C LEU A 67 0.66 4.09 1.57
N LEU A 68 0.26 3.62 0.39
CA LEU A 68 -0.15 2.24 0.18
C LEU A 68 0.87 1.59 -0.76
N LEU A 69 1.56 0.54 -0.29
CA LEU A 69 2.63 -0.11 -1.05
C LEU A 69 2.19 -1.52 -1.46
N GLY A 70 2.18 -1.76 -2.77
CA GLY A 70 1.69 -3.00 -3.38
C GLY A 70 2.81 -3.82 -4.01
N ILE A 71 3.00 -5.07 -3.54
CA ILE A 71 4.07 -5.95 -3.97
C ILE A 71 3.57 -7.39 -4.15
N PRO A 72 3.77 -8.02 -5.32
CA PRO A 72 3.55 -9.46 -5.46
C PRO A 72 4.77 -10.24 -4.95
N THR A 73 4.51 -11.44 -4.43
CA THR A 73 5.52 -12.42 -4.08
C THR A 73 5.67 -13.42 -5.20
N TRP A 74 6.89 -13.65 -5.67
CA TRP A 74 7.23 -14.61 -6.70
C TRP A 74 7.97 -15.81 -6.11
N TYR A 75 7.78 -16.97 -6.71
CA TYR A 75 8.49 -18.21 -6.42
C TYR A 75 8.66 -18.49 -4.91
N TYR A 76 9.89 -18.57 -4.44
CA TYR A 76 10.26 -18.92 -3.06
C TYR A 76 10.34 -17.71 -2.13
N GLY A 77 9.39 -16.79 -2.24
CA GLY A 77 9.34 -15.57 -1.40
C GLY A 77 10.07 -14.37 -2.00
N GLU A 78 10.38 -14.43 -3.29
CA GLU A 78 11.11 -13.37 -3.98
C GLU A 78 10.22 -12.14 -4.22
N ALA A 79 10.82 -10.96 -4.13
CA ALA A 79 10.15 -9.72 -4.51
C ALA A 79 10.03 -9.62 -6.05
N GLN A 80 9.05 -8.87 -6.50
CA GLN A 80 8.93 -8.49 -7.90
C GLN A 80 10.11 -7.58 -8.30
N CYS A 81 10.62 -7.75 -9.54
CA CYS A 81 11.92 -7.19 -9.97
C CYS A 81 12.03 -5.67 -9.81
N ASP A 82 10.98 -4.89 -10.11
CA ASP A 82 11.01 -3.43 -9.98
C ASP A 82 11.11 -3.01 -8.50
N TRP A 83 10.52 -3.78 -7.59
CA TRP A 83 10.68 -3.59 -6.16
C TRP A 83 12.08 -3.96 -5.69
N ASP A 84 12.64 -5.08 -6.20
CA ASP A 84 14.00 -5.50 -5.86
C ASP A 84 15.02 -4.42 -6.27
N ASP A 85 14.86 -3.85 -7.46
CA ASP A 85 15.67 -2.72 -7.93
C ASP A 85 15.45 -1.44 -7.10
N PHE A 86 14.25 -1.25 -6.53
CA PHE A 86 13.90 -0.06 -5.75
C PHE A 86 14.27 -0.17 -4.27
N PHE A 87 14.49 -1.34 -3.71
CA PHE A 87 14.79 -1.51 -2.28
C PHE A 87 15.96 -0.64 -1.77
N PRO A 88 17.08 -0.46 -2.49
CA PRO A 88 18.13 0.46 -2.05
C PRO A 88 17.64 1.91 -1.90
N THR A 89 16.71 2.33 -2.75
CA THR A 89 16.07 3.65 -2.65
C THR A 89 15.07 3.70 -1.50
N LEU A 90 14.30 2.63 -1.29
CA LEU A 90 13.32 2.52 -0.20
C LEU A 90 13.99 2.63 1.18
N GLU A 91 15.18 2.05 1.35
CA GLU A 91 16.00 2.14 2.56
C GLU A 91 16.41 3.59 2.92
N GLU A 92 16.46 4.47 1.92
CA GLU A 92 16.82 5.88 2.09
C GLU A 92 15.61 6.80 2.37
N VAL A 93 14.37 6.30 2.18
CA VAL A 93 13.15 7.08 2.40
C VAL A 93 12.96 7.34 3.90
N ASP A 94 12.68 8.60 4.25
CA ASP A 94 12.29 8.98 5.61
C ASP A 94 10.80 8.71 5.83
N PHE A 95 10.50 7.69 6.63
CA PHE A 95 9.12 7.31 6.98
C PHE A 95 8.64 7.90 8.32
N ASN A 96 9.44 8.73 9.00
CA ASN A 96 9.01 9.33 10.26
C ASN A 96 7.70 10.14 10.08
N GLY A 97 6.69 9.75 10.86
CA GLY A 97 5.37 10.39 10.81
C GLY A 97 4.46 9.93 9.68
N LYS A 98 4.91 8.98 8.82
CA LYS A 98 4.10 8.44 7.73
C LYS A 98 3.30 7.22 8.19
N LEU A 99 2.04 7.15 7.73
CA LEU A 99 1.18 5.97 7.88
C LEU A 99 1.28 5.13 6.61
N VAL A 100 1.59 3.85 6.75
CA VAL A 100 1.81 2.96 5.60
C VAL A 100 0.90 1.74 5.70
N ALA A 101 0.15 1.46 4.66
CA ALA A 101 -0.59 0.22 4.51
C ALA A 101 0.02 -0.62 3.38
N LEU A 102 0.07 -1.93 3.55
CA LEU A 102 0.66 -2.85 2.58
C LEU A 102 -0.42 -3.70 1.92
N PHE A 103 -0.23 -4.03 0.64
CA PHE A 103 -1.05 -5.04 -0.04
C PHE A 103 -0.18 -5.86 -1.00
N GLY A 104 -0.54 -7.12 -1.22
CA GLY A 104 0.29 -7.98 -2.05
C GLY A 104 -0.43 -9.22 -2.55
N CYS A 105 0.15 -9.81 -3.60
CA CYS A 105 -0.32 -11.05 -4.20
C CYS A 105 0.63 -12.21 -3.88
N GLY A 106 0.05 -13.40 -3.74
CA GLY A 106 0.79 -14.66 -3.60
C GLY A 106 -0.09 -15.83 -4.01
N ASP A 107 0.49 -17.02 -4.09
CA ASP A 107 -0.20 -18.30 -4.31
C ASP A 107 -0.07 -19.14 -3.05
N GLN A 108 -1.18 -19.37 -2.35
CA GLN A 108 -1.21 -20.07 -1.07
C GLN A 108 -1.14 -21.61 -1.20
N GLU A 109 -1.19 -22.15 -2.43
CA GLU A 109 -1.09 -23.59 -2.68
C GLU A 109 0.27 -23.99 -3.25
N ASP A 110 0.67 -23.43 -4.40
CA ASP A 110 1.92 -23.81 -5.06
C ASP A 110 3.15 -23.22 -4.32
N TYR A 111 2.96 -22.12 -3.58
CA TYR A 111 4.01 -21.47 -2.78
C TYR A 111 3.58 -21.24 -1.34
N ALA A 112 2.94 -22.26 -0.73
CA ALA A 112 2.34 -22.20 0.59
C ALA A 112 3.32 -21.81 1.71
N GLU A 113 4.61 -22.18 1.60
CA GLU A 113 5.67 -21.84 2.56
C GLU A 113 6.17 -20.38 2.44
N TYR A 114 5.73 -19.65 1.39
CA TYR A 114 6.22 -18.30 1.04
C TYR A 114 5.09 -17.32 0.75
N PHE A 115 3.87 -17.65 1.19
CA PHE A 115 2.68 -16.88 0.83
C PHE A 115 2.79 -15.41 1.26
N CYS A 116 2.78 -14.50 0.29
CA CYS A 116 2.91 -13.04 0.51
C CYS A 116 4.15 -12.62 1.32
N ASP A 117 5.26 -13.35 1.22
CA ASP A 117 6.53 -13.07 1.93
C ASP A 117 7.07 -11.67 1.66
N ALA A 118 6.87 -11.16 0.43
CA ALA A 118 7.36 -9.84 0.04
C ALA A 118 6.73 -8.68 0.84
N LEU A 119 5.55 -8.87 1.44
CA LEU A 119 4.98 -7.92 2.40
C LEU A 119 5.89 -7.76 3.61
N GLY A 120 6.42 -8.88 4.13
CA GLY A 120 7.39 -8.89 5.23
C GLY A 120 8.70 -8.20 4.84
N THR A 121 9.16 -8.38 3.60
CA THR A 121 10.38 -7.73 3.11
C THR A 121 10.23 -6.20 3.12
N ILE A 122 9.10 -5.66 2.64
CA ILE A 122 8.85 -4.20 2.73
C ILE A 122 8.77 -3.75 4.18
N ARG A 123 8.00 -4.45 5.04
CA ARG A 123 7.89 -4.12 6.47
C ARG A 123 9.28 -3.99 7.11
N ASP A 124 10.14 -4.97 6.90
CA ASP A 124 11.46 -5.03 7.54
C ASP A 124 12.39 -3.87 7.10
N ILE A 125 12.10 -3.24 5.96
CA ILE A 125 12.80 -2.03 5.50
C ILE A 125 12.16 -0.76 6.11
N ILE A 126 10.84 -0.62 6.06
CA ILE A 126 10.19 0.65 6.36
C ILE A 126 9.97 0.91 7.86
N GLU A 127 9.71 -0.14 8.67
CA GLU A 127 9.51 0.01 10.12
C GLU A 127 10.75 0.60 10.83
N PRO A 128 11.99 0.10 10.59
CA PRO A 128 13.18 0.72 11.16
C PRO A 128 13.39 2.18 10.73
N ASN A 129 12.84 2.57 9.57
CA ASN A 129 12.91 3.91 9.01
C ASN A 129 11.76 4.84 9.49
N GLY A 130 10.96 4.37 10.46
CA GLY A 130 9.98 5.20 11.16
C GLY A 130 8.53 5.07 10.66
N ALA A 131 8.23 4.15 9.73
CA ALA A 131 6.87 3.92 9.28
C ALA A 131 5.97 3.38 10.40
N VAL A 132 4.74 3.87 10.45
CA VAL A 132 3.67 3.26 11.26
C VAL A 132 2.78 2.46 10.32
N ILE A 133 2.82 1.13 10.46
CA ILE A 133 2.03 0.24 9.60
C ILE A 133 0.60 0.13 10.13
N VAL A 134 -0.35 0.25 9.22
CA VAL A 134 -1.81 0.14 9.44
C VAL A 134 -2.41 -0.83 8.44
N GLY A 135 -3.67 -1.20 8.62
CA GLY A 135 -4.38 -2.05 7.66
C GLY A 135 -3.99 -3.53 7.74
N HIS A 136 -3.65 -4.04 8.92
CA HIS A 136 -3.40 -5.47 9.14
C HIS A 136 -4.63 -6.29 8.71
N TRP A 137 -4.39 -7.42 8.04
CA TRP A 137 -5.46 -8.22 7.45
C TRP A 137 -5.54 -9.61 8.07
N PRO A 138 -6.76 -10.15 8.42
CA PRO A 138 -6.88 -11.45 9.05
C PRO A 138 -6.35 -12.59 8.18
N THR A 139 -5.71 -13.60 8.82
CA THR A 139 -5.28 -14.84 8.18
C THR A 139 -6.43 -15.82 7.93
N ALA A 140 -7.60 -15.55 8.51
CA ALA A 140 -8.79 -16.40 8.35
C ALA A 140 -9.24 -16.50 6.89
N GLY A 141 -9.47 -17.73 6.41
CA GLY A 141 -9.91 -18.00 5.04
C GLY A 141 -8.78 -18.22 4.04
N TYR A 142 -7.53 -18.31 4.51
CA TYR A 142 -6.37 -18.70 3.73
C TYR A 142 -5.84 -20.07 4.18
N HIS A 143 -5.19 -20.78 3.25
CA HIS A 143 -4.59 -22.10 3.48
C HIS A 143 -3.13 -22.08 3.03
N PHE A 144 -2.26 -21.54 3.86
CA PHE A 144 -0.80 -21.44 3.64
C PHE A 144 -0.05 -22.16 4.77
N GLU A 145 1.22 -22.48 4.55
CA GLU A 145 2.07 -23.15 5.55
C GLU A 145 2.91 -22.13 6.33
N ALA A 146 3.46 -21.12 5.66
CA ALA A 146 4.25 -20.08 6.29
C ALA A 146 4.17 -18.75 5.50
N SER A 147 4.43 -17.64 6.20
CA SER A 147 4.53 -16.32 5.58
C SER A 147 5.40 -15.39 6.42
N LYS A 148 6.36 -14.71 5.79
CA LYS A 148 7.07 -13.58 6.40
C LYS A 148 6.19 -12.33 6.48
N GLY A 149 5.10 -12.30 5.71
CA GLY A 149 4.11 -11.23 5.71
C GLY A 149 3.19 -11.22 6.92
N LEU A 150 3.39 -12.09 7.92
CA LEU A 150 2.62 -12.08 9.16
C LEU A 150 3.06 -10.93 10.09
N ALA A 151 2.08 -10.24 10.67
CA ALA A 151 2.26 -9.32 11.79
C ALA A 151 2.22 -10.08 13.13
N ASP A 152 1.31 -11.05 13.23
CA ASP A 152 1.12 -11.95 14.36
C ASP A 152 0.49 -13.26 13.86
N ASP A 153 0.08 -14.16 14.77
CA ASP A 153 -0.47 -15.48 14.41
C ASP A 153 -1.82 -15.37 13.65
N ASP A 154 -2.55 -14.29 13.81
CA ASP A 154 -3.91 -14.09 13.29
C ASP A 154 -3.99 -13.06 12.15
N HIS A 155 -2.90 -12.28 11.89
CA HIS A 155 -2.93 -11.19 10.91
C HIS A 155 -1.68 -11.14 10.03
N PHE A 156 -1.89 -10.83 8.76
CA PHE A 156 -0.85 -10.31 7.88
C PHE A 156 -0.59 -8.82 8.15
N VAL A 157 0.60 -8.35 7.84
CA VAL A 157 0.97 -6.91 7.93
C VAL A 157 0.22 -6.02 6.95
N GLY A 158 -0.55 -6.59 6.03
CA GLY A 158 -1.33 -5.90 5.02
C GLY A 158 -2.27 -6.84 4.30
N LEU A 159 -3.00 -6.34 3.30
CA LEU A 159 -3.96 -7.11 2.52
C LEU A 159 -3.26 -8.17 1.68
N ALA A 160 -3.48 -9.45 1.99
CA ALA A 160 -3.04 -10.59 1.20
C ALA A 160 -4.11 -10.97 0.17
N ILE A 161 -3.72 -11.10 -1.11
CA ILE A 161 -4.60 -11.48 -2.22
C ILE A 161 -4.02 -12.71 -2.92
N ASP A 162 -4.89 -13.62 -3.29
CA ASP A 162 -4.56 -14.80 -4.10
C ASP A 162 -5.43 -14.82 -5.35
N GLU A 163 -4.86 -14.33 -6.45
CA GLU A 163 -5.54 -14.29 -7.76
C GLU A 163 -5.51 -15.66 -8.48
N ASP A 164 -4.66 -16.58 -8.02
CA ASP A 164 -4.52 -17.89 -8.64
C ASP A 164 -5.54 -18.89 -8.07
N ARG A 165 -5.84 -18.80 -6.75
CA ARG A 165 -6.70 -19.79 -6.05
C ARG A 165 -8.03 -19.21 -5.59
N GLN A 166 -8.11 -17.92 -5.32
CA GLN A 166 -9.30 -17.25 -4.76
C GLN A 166 -9.63 -15.93 -5.47
N PRO A 167 -9.60 -15.87 -6.84
CA PRO A 167 -9.84 -14.61 -7.57
C PRO A 167 -11.24 -14.03 -7.32
N GLU A 168 -12.23 -14.90 -7.02
CA GLU A 168 -13.60 -14.47 -6.71
C GLU A 168 -13.71 -13.68 -5.40
N LEU A 169 -12.73 -13.81 -4.49
CA LEU A 169 -12.72 -13.11 -3.20
C LEU A 169 -12.01 -11.75 -3.26
N THR A 170 -11.25 -11.48 -4.31
CA THR A 170 -10.43 -10.26 -4.41
C THR A 170 -11.25 -8.99 -4.27
N ALA A 171 -12.35 -8.86 -4.98
CA ALA A 171 -13.18 -7.66 -4.95
C ALA A 171 -13.73 -7.38 -3.54
N GLU A 172 -14.23 -8.42 -2.87
CA GLU A 172 -14.77 -8.31 -1.50
C GLU A 172 -13.67 -7.98 -0.48
N ARG A 173 -12.50 -8.63 -0.61
CA ARG A 173 -11.35 -8.36 0.28
C ARG A 173 -10.86 -6.92 0.14
N VAL A 174 -10.72 -6.43 -1.08
CA VAL A 174 -10.31 -5.03 -1.33
C VAL A 174 -11.33 -4.06 -0.75
N GLU A 175 -12.65 -4.30 -0.94
CA GLU A 175 -13.70 -3.44 -0.40
C GLU A 175 -13.64 -3.38 1.14
N LYS A 176 -13.56 -4.53 1.80
CA LYS A 176 -13.47 -4.61 3.26
C LYS A 176 -12.21 -3.92 3.79
N TRP A 177 -11.07 -4.16 3.13
CA TRP A 177 -9.81 -3.57 3.54
C TRP A 177 -9.78 -2.05 3.33
N VAL A 178 -10.29 -1.54 2.21
CA VAL A 178 -10.40 -0.08 1.99
C VAL A 178 -11.28 0.56 3.06
N LYS A 179 -12.39 -0.08 3.43
CA LYS A 179 -13.23 0.41 4.52
C LYS A 179 -12.47 0.44 5.84
N GLN A 180 -11.74 -0.63 6.17
CA GLN A 180 -10.91 -0.72 7.39
C GLN A 180 -9.86 0.40 7.44
N ILE A 181 -9.07 0.58 6.38
CA ILE A 181 -8.03 1.62 6.38
C ILE A 181 -8.60 3.04 6.42
N ARG A 182 -9.78 3.30 5.82
CA ARG A 182 -10.47 4.59 5.97
C ARG A 182 -10.79 4.90 7.43
N GLU A 183 -11.24 3.88 8.17
CA GLU A 183 -11.56 4.01 9.60
C GLU A 183 -10.29 4.21 10.45
N GLU A 184 -9.24 3.39 10.21
CA GLU A 184 -7.96 3.46 10.93
C GLU A 184 -7.21 4.78 10.67
N LEU A 185 -7.27 5.31 9.46
CA LEU A 185 -6.65 6.57 9.06
C LEU A 185 -7.49 7.80 9.43
N HIS A 186 -8.69 7.63 9.97
CA HIS A 186 -9.66 8.73 10.15
C HIS A 186 -9.83 9.59 8.89
N LEU A 187 -9.84 8.93 7.72
CA LEU A 187 -9.74 9.61 6.44
C LEU A 187 -10.90 10.58 6.19
N ASP A 188 -12.11 10.23 6.65
CA ASP A 188 -13.28 11.09 6.48
C ASP A 188 -13.17 12.38 7.32
N ASP A 189 -12.47 12.35 8.45
CA ASP A 189 -12.20 13.54 9.27
C ASP A 189 -11.18 14.45 8.57
N ILE A 190 -10.15 13.87 7.95
CA ILE A 190 -9.12 14.60 7.18
C ILE A 190 -9.74 15.29 5.97
N LEU A 191 -10.62 14.58 5.23
CA LEU A 191 -11.26 15.10 4.03
C LEU A 191 -12.30 16.21 4.29
N ASN A 192 -12.84 16.30 5.52
CA ASN A 192 -13.84 17.27 5.90
C ASN A 192 -13.26 18.45 6.72
N ALA A 193 -11.96 18.46 7.00
CA ALA A 193 -11.28 19.50 7.78
C ALA A 193 -10.87 20.70 6.91
#